data_1393d769b4611091d9fddbf3a1c0d152
#
_entry.id   1393d769b4611091d9fddbf3a1c0d152
#
_cell.length_a   1.000
_cell.length_b   1.000
_cell.length_c   1.000
_cell.angle_alpha   90.00
_cell.angle_beta   90.00
_cell.angle_gamma   90.00
#
_symmetry.space_group_name_H-M   'P 1'
#
loop_
_entity.id
_entity.type
_entity.pdbx_description
1 polymer ?
#
loop_
_entity_poly.entity_id
_entity_poly.type
_entity_poly.pdbx_seq_one_letter_code
_entity_poly.pdbx_strand_id
1 'polypeptide(L)'
;HRNKKKAKNMRLNKKMLAVTVLLAVGIALTACGSSGTAASTPASSAVPASSHVAEEGVTEPINMLTWTLDDLDDTQTITFVSAAITSGVQDGKLTAKVFSCDIYKKEEIEKLAVGDKITFHEEGAAQDQCVITEVKSIERNDQHHLVSINGGMEQPGGLDLKLEDDAYRTMTFDDYPVYYEMGEKTLPLADGVVLKDSSADPQAEAVETTGADAVAAVINADPDNWTTYNTTLVVQGGKVLEVRRIWVP
;
A
#
# COMPACT_ATOMS: atom_id res chain seq x y z
N HIS A 1 -49.48 36.87 15.89
CA HIS A 1 -48.04 37.08 15.64
C HIS A 1 -47.39 35.74 15.33
N ARG A 2 -47.14 35.46 14.03
CA ARG A 2 -46.43 34.28 13.56
C ARG A 2 -44.93 34.65 13.36
N ASN A 3 -44.06 34.17 14.20
CA ASN A 3 -42.61 34.25 13.97
C ASN A 3 -42.16 33.13 13.06
N LYS A 4 -41.88 33.46 11.78
CA LYS A 4 -41.15 32.60 10.84
C LYS A 4 -39.70 32.60 11.17
N LYS A 5 -39.15 31.52 11.78
CA LYS A 5 -37.69 31.27 11.85
C LYS A 5 -37.24 30.84 10.45
N LYS A 6 -36.38 31.67 9.84
CA LYS A 6 -35.62 31.36 8.62
C LYS A 6 -34.58 30.29 8.94
N ALA A 7 -34.77 29.10 8.39
CA ALA A 7 -33.71 28.10 8.33
C ALA A 7 -32.63 28.59 7.35
N LYS A 8 -31.43 28.85 7.87
CA LYS A 8 -30.24 29.22 7.09
C LYS A 8 -29.61 27.95 6.57
N ASN A 9 -29.86 27.65 5.27
CA ASN A 9 -29.18 26.57 4.57
C ASN A 9 -27.67 26.86 4.55
N MET A 10 -26.94 26.19 5.41
CA MET A 10 -25.49 26.13 5.38
C MET A 10 -25.09 25.10 4.34
N ARG A 11 -24.79 25.56 3.13
CA ARG A 11 -24.17 24.73 2.10
C ARG A 11 -22.76 24.38 2.58
N LEU A 12 -22.61 23.15 3.01
CA LEU A 12 -21.30 22.56 3.31
C LEU A 12 -20.55 22.39 1.96
N ASN A 13 -19.61 23.27 1.70
CA ASN A 13 -18.68 23.12 0.59
C ASN A 13 -17.83 21.88 0.87
N LYS A 14 -18.11 20.79 0.17
CA LYS A 14 -17.19 19.67 0.03
C LYS A 14 -15.98 20.17 -0.75
N LYS A 15 -14.98 20.68 -0.04
CA LYS A 15 -13.63 20.74 -0.58
C LYS A 15 -13.06 19.33 -0.44
N MET A 16 -13.14 18.57 -1.52
CA MET A 16 -12.30 17.40 -1.72
C MET A 16 -10.85 17.84 -1.55
N LEU A 17 -10.23 17.35 -0.50
CA LEU A 17 -8.78 17.44 -0.33
C LEU A 17 -8.20 16.38 -1.26
N ALA A 18 -7.80 16.79 -2.46
CA ALA A 18 -6.97 15.97 -3.32
C ALA A 18 -5.63 15.79 -2.60
N VAL A 19 -5.35 14.58 -2.15
CA VAL A 19 -4.03 14.20 -1.67
C VAL A 19 -3.16 14.08 -2.92
N THR A 20 -2.48 15.15 -3.27
CA THR A 20 -1.44 15.13 -4.30
C THR A 20 -0.20 14.52 -3.65
N VAL A 21 0.02 13.24 -3.89
CA VAL A 21 1.32 12.60 -3.62
C VAL A 21 2.29 13.14 -4.67
N LEU A 22 3.02 14.18 -4.33
CA LEU A 22 4.17 14.61 -5.11
C LEU A 22 5.33 13.68 -4.77
N LEU A 23 5.47 12.60 -5.53
CA LEU A 23 6.68 11.79 -5.51
C LEU A 23 7.79 12.59 -6.20
N ALA A 24 8.74 13.08 -5.43
CA ALA A 24 10.05 13.43 -5.95
C ALA A 24 10.79 12.13 -6.28
N VAL A 25 10.84 11.78 -7.55
CA VAL A 25 11.53 10.58 -8.03
C VAL A 25 13.03 10.81 -7.91
N GLY A 26 13.61 10.30 -6.84
CA GLY A 26 15.03 9.99 -6.78
C GLY A 26 15.21 8.58 -7.31
N ILE A 27 15.76 8.45 -8.53
CA ILE A 27 16.04 7.15 -9.14
C ILE A 27 17.21 6.50 -8.39
N ALA A 28 16.90 5.56 -7.51
CA ALA A 28 17.85 4.55 -7.07
C ALA A 28 17.34 3.21 -7.61
N LEU A 29 17.92 2.78 -8.72
CA LEU A 29 17.78 1.44 -9.27
C LEU A 29 18.44 0.44 -8.31
N THR A 30 17.65 -0.15 -7.43
CA THR A 30 18.05 -1.39 -6.75
C THR A 30 17.29 -2.52 -7.41
N ALA A 31 17.95 -3.15 -8.38
CA ALA A 31 17.49 -4.40 -8.98
C ALA A 31 17.50 -5.50 -7.92
N CYS A 32 16.42 -6.27 -7.83
CA CYS A 32 16.42 -7.59 -7.21
C CYS A 32 17.40 -8.47 -7.98
N GLY A 33 18.67 -8.54 -7.55
CA GLY A 33 19.72 -9.33 -8.17
C GLY A 33 19.93 -10.64 -7.46
N SER A 34 19.63 -11.74 -8.14
CA SER A 34 20.07 -13.08 -7.72
C SER A 34 21.58 -13.23 -7.94
N SER A 35 22.30 -13.57 -6.87
CA SER A 35 23.73 -13.92 -6.90
C SER A 35 23.92 -15.32 -7.48
N GLY A 36 24.55 -15.39 -8.65
CA GLY A 36 25.09 -16.63 -9.23
C GLY A 36 26.57 -16.48 -9.46
N THR A 37 27.35 -17.38 -8.86
CA THR A 37 28.81 -17.42 -8.83
C THR A 37 29.38 -17.90 -10.16
N ALA A 38 30.45 -17.27 -10.63
CA ALA A 38 31.18 -17.56 -11.85
C ALA A 38 32.24 -18.66 -11.68
N ALA A 39 32.50 -19.41 -12.74
CA ALA A 39 33.81 -20.00 -13.02
C ALA A 39 34.04 -20.21 -14.53
N SER A 40 34.99 -19.44 -15.04
CA SER A 40 36.06 -19.62 -16.05
C SER A 40 35.99 -20.66 -17.19
N THR A 41 36.09 -20.09 -18.39
CA THR A 41 36.73 -20.31 -19.72
C THR A 41 37.68 -21.54 -19.94
N PRO A 42 38.11 -21.97 -21.23
CA PRO A 42 38.14 -21.21 -22.49
C PRO A 42 37.87 -21.98 -23.84
N ALA A 43 37.63 -21.16 -24.86
CA ALA A 43 38.01 -21.25 -26.29
C ALA A 43 37.74 -22.45 -27.19
N SER A 44 37.07 -22.25 -28.33
CA SER A 44 37.64 -22.23 -29.71
C SER A 44 36.57 -22.17 -30.82
N SER A 45 36.75 -21.18 -31.66
CA SER A 45 36.40 -21.00 -33.09
C SER A 45 35.40 -21.90 -33.80
N ALA A 46 34.36 -21.31 -34.42
CA ALA A 46 34.04 -21.33 -35.84
C ALA A 46 32.76 -20.52 -36.12
N VAL A 47 32.81 -19.53 -37.01
CA VAL A 47 31.70 -18.90 -37.74
C VAL A 47 31.38 -19.79 -38.94
N PRO A 48 30.11 -19.98 -39.38
CA PRO A 48 29.41 -18.97 -40.15
C PRO A 48 27.89 -18.92 -40.05
N ALA A 49 27.39 -17.85 -40.63
CA ALA A 49 26.05 -17.66 -41.21
C ALA A 49 24.95 -17.13 -40.30
N SER A 50 24.85 -15.81 -40.39
CA SER A 50 23.63 -14.98 -40.42
C SER A 50 22.30 -15.76 -40.46
N SER A 51 21.62 -15.73 -39.34
CA SER A 51 20.19 -15.68 -39.29
C SER A 51 19.83 -14.56 -38.33
N HIS A 52 19.23 -13.49 -38.86
CA HIS A 52 18.60 -12.45 -38.03
C HIS A 52 17.48 -13.13 -37.23
N VAL A 53 17.83 -13.60 -36.03
CA VAL A 53 16.86 -13.80 -34.98
C VAL A 53 16.64 -12.37 -34.45
N ALA A 54 15.46 -11.82 -34.70
CA ALA A 54 15.01 -10.65 -33.97
C ALA A 54 15.22 -10.98 -32.48
N GLU A 55 16.06 -10.21 -31.78
CA GLU A 55 16.05 -10.20 -30.34
C GLU A 55 14.63 -9.79 -29.95
N GLU A 56 13.83 -10.75 -29.49
CA GLU A 56 12.62 -10.46 -28.74
C GLU A 56 13.11 -9.65 -27.54
N GLY A 57 12.83 -8.35 -27.57
CA GLY A 57 13.19 -7.44 -26.50
C GLY A 57 12.59 -8.00 -25.23
N VAL A 58 13.45 -8.31 -24.26
CA VAL A 58 13.02 -8.66 -22.91
C VAL A 58 12.28 -7.42 -22.38
N THR A 59 10.95 -7.47 -22.43
CA THR A 59 10.14 -6.40 -21.82
C THR A 59 10.39 -6.42 -20.32
N GLU A 60 10.92 -5.31 -19.81
CA GLU A 60 11.08 -5.14 -18.36
C GLU A 60 9.71 -5.32 -17.68
N PRO A 61 9.66 -5.98 -16.53
CA PRO A 61 8.40 -6.16 -15.83
C PRO A 61 7.84 -4.81 -15.38
N ILE A 62 6.51 -4.69 -15.41
CA ILE A 62 5.83 -3.57 -14.75
C ILE A 62 6.05 -3.73 -13.25
N ASN A 63 6.58 -2.67 -12.63
CA ASN A 63 6.89 -2.64 -11.22
C ASN A 63 5.89 -1.74 -10.46
N MET A 64 5.61 -2.13 -9.21
CA MET A 64 4.83 -1.32 -8.29
C MET A 64 5.55 0.00 -7.95
N LEU A 65 4.77 1.00 -7.53
CA LEU A 65 5.31 2.20 -6.89
C LEU A 65 5.87 1.81 -5.52
N THR A 66 7.12 2.16 -5.28
CA THR A 66 7.82 1.79 -4.03
C THR A 66 7.99 2.99 -3.12
N TRP A 67 7.95 2.73 -1.81
CA TRP A 67 8.33 3.64 -0.76
C TRP A 67 9.04 2.85 0.36
N THR A 68 9.65 3.52 1.31
CA THR A 68 10.42 2.91 2.38
C THR A 68 9.97 3.41 3.75
N LEU A 69 10.32 2.70 4.81
CA LEU A 69 10.01 3.15 6.17
C LEU A 69 10.63 4.51 6.52
N ASP A 70 11.73 4.89 5.83
CA ASP A 70 12.39 6.19 6.04
C ASP A 70 11.53 7.35 5.51
N ASP A 71 10.63 7.10 4.56
CA ASP A 71 9.70 8.11 4.06
C ASP A 71 8.70 8.59 5.13
N LEU A 72 8.50 7.80 6.20
CA LEU A 72 7.70 8.20 7.36
C LEU A 72 8.33 9.36 8.16
N ASP A 73 9.64 9.58 8.02
CA ASP A 73 10.37 10.65 8.69
C ASP A 73 10.27 12.01 7.94
N ASP A 74 9.67 12.01 6.73
CA ASP A 74 9.47 13.23 5.97
C ASP A 74 8.51 14.20 6.70
N THR A 75 8.97 15.41 6.95
CA THR A 75 8.22 16.46 7.64
C THR A 75 7.20 17.17 6.75
N GLN A 76 7.32 17.04 5.43
CA GLN A 76 6.46 17.72 4.47
C GLN A 76 5.25 16.86 4.06
N THR A 77 5.38 15.55 4.17
CA THR A 77 4.36 14.60 3.71
C THR A 77 3.63 13.98 4.89
N ILE A 78 2.31 13.94 4.81
CA ILE A 78 1.46 13.15 5.70
C ILE A 78 1.24 11.79 5.04
N THR A 79 1.67 10.73 5.71
CA THR A 79 1.59 9.36 5.20
C THR A 79 0.57 8.55 6.00
N PHE A 80 -0.29 7.83 5.29
CA PHE A 80 -1.26 6.90 5.87
C PHE A 80 -0.74 5.48 5.66
N VAL A 81 -0.55 4.75 6.73
CA VAL A 81 -0.02 3.38 6.64
C VAL A 81 -0.88 2.41 7.42
N SER A 82 -1.09 1.24 6.85
CA SER A 82 -1.65 0.09 7.55
C SER A 82 -0.64 -0.43 8.55
N ALA A 83 -1.07 -0.78 9.75
CA ALA A 83 -0.16 -1.20 10.81
C ALA A 83 -0.77 -2.26 11.71
N ALA A 84 0.10 -3.11 12.28
CA ALA A 84 -0.23 -3.97 13.42
C ALA A 84 0.61 -3.51 14.62
N ILE A 85 -0.05 -3.12 15.70
CA ILE A 85 0.65 -2.68 16.92
C ILE A 85 1.15 -3.92 17.66
N THR A 86 2.47 -4.01 17.85
CA THR A 86 3.11 -5.23 18.36
C THR A 86 3.41 -5.19 19.86
N SER A 87 3.63 -4.01 20.41
CA SER A 87 4.06 -3.85 21.81
C SER A 87 3.29 -2.76 22.57
N GLY A 88 2.17 -2.28 22.00
CA GLY A 88 1.43 -1.16 22.56
C GLY A 88 2.22 0.15 22.53
N VAL A 89 1.95 1.02 23.51
CA VAL A 89 2.63 2.30 23.70
C VAL A 89 3.46 2.25 24.97
N GLN A 90 4.76 2.50 24.86
CA GLN A 90 5.71 2.56 25.98
C GLN A 90 6.49 3.87 25.89
N ASP A 91 6.59 4.60 26.99
CA ASP A 91 7.29 5.89 27.06
C ASP A 91 6.87 6.89 25.96
N GLY A 92 5.57 6.93 25.64
CA GLY A 92 5.00 7.79 24.61
C GLY A 92 5.34 7.37 23.17
N LYS A 93 5.86 6.17 22.96
CA LYS A 93 6.21 5.60 21.64
C LYS A 93 5.39 4.38 21.34
N LEU A 94 4.89 4.31 20.12
CA LEU A 94 4.16 3.19 19.54
C LEU A 94 5.13 2.34 18.71
N THR A 95 5.17 1.04 18.96
CA THR A 95 5.88 0.09 18.09
C THR A 95 4.88 -0.70 17.28
N ALA A 96 5.06 -0.68 15.97
CA ALA A 96 4.16 -1.34 15.03
C ALA A 96 4.91 -1.94 13.84
N LYS A 97 4.43 -3.08 13.38
CA LYS A 97 4.72 -3.55 12.03
C LYS A 97 3.93 -2.70 11.05
N VAL A 98 4.60 -2.21 10.03
CA VAL A 98 4.04 -1.37 8.97
C VAL A 98 3.84 -2.23 7.73
N PHE A 99 2.72 -2.03 7.08
CA PHE A 99 2.34 -2.77 5.88
C PHE A 99 2.04 -1.83 4.73
N SER A 100 2.27 -2.32 3.53
CA SER A 100 1.89 -1.67 2.28
C SER A 100 1.15 -2.65 1.39
N CYS A 101 0.59 -2.15 0.30
CA CYS A 101 0.10 -2.96 -0.80
C CYS A 101 0.75 -2.49 -2.10
N ASP A 102 0.75 -3.35 -3.10
CA ASP A 102 1.28 -2.98 -4.41
C ASP A 102 0.34 -2.01 -5.11
N ILE A 103 0.92 -0.92 -5.57
CA ILE A 103 0.24 0.14 -6.29
C ILE A 103 0.96 0.35 -7.62
N TYR A 104 0.21 0.41 -8.71
CA TYR A 104 0.72 0.57 -10.07
C TYR A 104 0.16 1.83 -10.71
N LYS A 105 0.93 2.44 -11.58
CA LYS A 105 0.44 3.55 -12.39
C LYS A 105 -0.69 3.07 -13.31
N LYS A 106 -1.75 3.86 -13.37
CA LYS A 106 -2.92 3.58 -14.19
C LYS A 106 -2.55 3.27 -15.63
N GLU A 107 -1.72 4.13 -16.23
CA GLU A 107 -1.33 4.00 -17.64
C GLU A 107 -0.53 2.73 -17.94
N GLU A 108 0.20 2.19 -16.97
CA GLU A 108 0.96 0.94 -17.13
C GLU A 108 0.01 -0.26 -17.14
N ILE A 109 -0.95 -0.30 -16.21
CA ILE A 109 -1.95 -1.38 -16.16
C ILE A 109 -2.92 -1.32 -17.33
N GLU A 110 -3.33 -0.14 -17.78
CA GLU A 110 -4.22 0.00 -18.94
C GLU A 110 -3.57 -0.47 -20.24
N LYS A 111 -2.25 -0.38 -20.37
CA LYS A 111 -1.47 -0.84 -21.53
C LYS A 111 -1.01 -2.29 -21.42
N LEU A 112 -1.12 -2.90 -20.22
CA LEU A 112 -0.67 -4.27 -19.98
C LEU A 112 -1.32 -5.24 -20.96
N ALA A 113 -0.50 -6.10 -21.58
CA ALA A 113 -0.90 -7.07 -22.59
C ALA A 113 -0.43 -8.48 -22.22
N VAL A 114 -1.03 -9.48 -22.86
CA VAL A 114 -0.56 -10.87 -22.76
C VAL A 114 0.87 -10.97 -23.31
N GLY A 115 1.75 -11.62 -22.54
CA GLY A 115 3.19 -11.72 -22.81
C GLY A 115 4.04 -10.70 -22.01
N ASP A 116 3.44 -9.65 -21.45
CA ASP A 116 4.14 -8.75 -20.54
C ASP A 116 4.44 -9.46 -19.21
N LYS A 117 5.25 -8.82 -18.39
CA LYS A 117 5.57 -9.27 -17.03
C LYS A 117 5.14 -8.21 -16.01
N ILE A 118 4.72 -8.66 -14.84
CA ILE A 118 4.37 -7.80 -13.72
C ILE A 118 5.00 -8.33 -12.44
N THR A 119 5.51 -7.42 -11.61
CA THR A 119 6.08 -7.72 -10.29
C THR A 119 5.05 -7.44 -9.22
N PHE A 120 4.93 -8.29 -8.21
CA PHE A 120 4.00 -8.12 -7.10
C PHE A 120 4.48 -8.83 -5.83
N HIS A 121 3.86 -8.52 -4.69
CA HIS A 121 4.03 -9.26 -3.45
C HIS A 121 2.84 -10.19 -3.19
N GLU A 122 3.13 -11.37 -2.69
CA GLU A 122 2.10 -12.24 -2.12
C GLU A 122 1.69 -11.71 -0.74
N GLU A 123 0.50 -12.08 -0.27
CA GLU A 123 -0.01 -11.67 1.03
C GLU A 123 0.94 -12.09 2.16
N GLY A 124 1.29 -11.12 3.01
CA GLY A 124 2.19 -11.33 4.13
C GLY A 124 3.66 -11.52 3.78
N ALA A 125 4.04 -11.38 2.51
CA ALA A 125 5.44 -11.40 2.10
C ALA A 125 6.23 -10.25 2.76
N ALA A 126 7.55 -10.39 2.88
CA ALA A 126 8.41 -9.29 3.24
C ALA A 126 8.68 -8.39 2.02
N GLN A 127 9.03 -7.11 2.25
CA GLN A 127 9.25 -6.11 1.21
C GLN A 127 10.27 -6.53 0.12
N ASP A 128 11.23 -7.37 0.44
CA ASP A 128 12.25 -7.87 -0.49
C ASP A 128 11.84 -9.18 -1.20
N GLN A 129 10.64 -9.71 -0.91
CA GLN A 129 10.12 -10.97 -1.43
C GLN A 129 9.06 -10.75 -2.49
N CYS A 130 9.42 -10.09 -3.58
CA CYS A 130 8.52 -9.91 -4.71
C CYS A 130 8.58 -11.10 -5.70
N VAL A 131 7.47 -11.33 -6.37
CA VAL A 131 7.28 -12.34 -7.41
C VAL A 131 7.12 -11.65 -8.76
N ILE A 132 7.67 -12.23 -9.82
CA ILE A 132 7.45 -11.78 -11.20
C ILE A 132 6.62 -12.86 -11.88
N THR A 133 5.50 -12.48 -12.49
CA THR A 133 4.68 -13.36 -13.29
C THR A 133 4.56 -12.87 -14.74
N GLU A 134 4.48 -13.82 -15.68
CA GLU A 134 4.11 -13.50 -17.05
C GLU A 134 2.60 -13.42 -17.16
N VAL A 135 2.12 -12.42 -17.85
CA VAL A 135 0.70 -12.20 -18.11
C VAL A 135 0.23 -13.15 -19.19
N LYS A 136 -0.52 -14.17 -18.81
CA LYS A 136 -1.09 -15.20 -19.73
C LYS A 136 -2.53 -14.89 -20.12
N SER A 137 -3.26 -14.19 -19.24
CA SER A 137 -4.62 -13.73 -19.49
C SER A 137 -4.89 -12.44 -18.73
N ILE A 138 -5.77 -11.61 -19.30
CA ILE A 138 -6.24 -10.37 -18.68
C ILE A 138 -7.73 -10.30 -18.88
N GLU A 139 -8.46 -10.11 -17.79
CA GLU A 139 -9.88 -9.80 -17.80
C GLU A 139 -10.07 -8.40 -17.22
N ARG A 140 -10.81 -7.56 -17.94
CA ARG A 140 -11.11 -6.17 -17.53
C ARG A 140 -12.59 -6.01 -17.29
N ASN A 141 -12.93 -5.48 -16.13
CA ASN A 141 -14.29 -5.13 -15.77
C ASN A 141 -14.39 -3.62 -15.52
N ASP A 142 -14.71 -2.87 -16.57
CA ASP A 142 -14.77 -1.41 -16.52
C ASP A 142 -15.87 -0.88 -15.59
N GLN A 143 -16.96 -1.64 -15.38
CA GLN A 143 -18.04 -1.24 -14.49
C GLN A 143 -17.62 -1.22 -13.01
N HIS A 144 -16.71 -2.12 -12.65
CA HIS A 144 -16.20 -2.25 -11.29
C HIS A 144 -14.76 -1.74 -11.13
N HIS A 145 -14.16 -1.23 -12.23
CA HIS A 145 -12.78 -0.76 -12.24
C HIS A 145 -11.77 -1.84 -11.81
N LEU A 146 -12.01 -3.09 -12.26
CA LEU A 146 -11.21 -4.25 -11.90
C LEU A 146 -10.43 -4.78 -13.09
N VAL A 147 -9.23 -5.29 -12.81
CA VAL A 147 -8.40 -6.02 -13.77
C VAL A 147 -7.93 -7.30 -13.08
N SER A 148 -8.31 -8.46 -13.65
CA SER A 148 -7.82 -9.76 -13.21
C SER A 148 -6.75 -10.27 -14.17
N ILE A 149 -5.61 -10.63 -13.62
CA ILE A 149 -4.45 -11.17 -14.35
C ILE A 149 -4.33 -12.65 -14.01
N ASN A 150 -4.16 -13.50 -15.02
CA ASN A 150 -3.99 -14.94 -14.86
C ASN A 150 -5.12 -15.63 -14.08
N GLY A 151 -6.35 -15.13 -14.20
CA GLY A 151 -7.51 -15.69 -13.51
C GLY A 151 -7.71 -15.22 -12.08
N GLY A 152 -6.99 -14.15 -11.68
CA GLY A 152 -7.14 -13.53 -10.35
C GLY A 152 -6.31 -14.18 -9.26
N MET A 153 -6.37 -13.59 -8.06
CA MET A 153 -5.50 -13.91 -6.91
C MET A 153 -5.63 -15.36 -6.40
N GLU A 154 -6.72 -16.05 -6.68
CA GLU A 154 -6.89 -17.47 -6.31
C GLU A 154 -6.08 -18.42 -7.18
N GLN A 155 -5.51 -17.93 -8.28
CA GLN A 155 -4.72 -18.75 -9.21
C GLN A 155 -3.22 -18.51 -9.00
N PRO A 156 -2.37 -19.53 -9.16
CA PRO A 156 -0.92 -19.37 -9.07
C PRO A 156 -0.39 -18.32 -10.04
N GLY A 157 0.26 -17.27 -9.51
CA GLY A 157 0.75 -16.14 -10.27
C GLY A 157 -0.35 -15.23 -10.82
N GLY A 158 -1.57 -15.32 -10.27
CA GLY A 158 -2.68 -14.45 -10.58
C GLY A 158 -2.79 -13.27 -9.64
N LEU A 159 -3.41 -12.19 -10.12
CA LEU A 159 -3.63 -10.94 -9.40
C LEU A 159 -5.00 -10.38 -9.70
N ASP A 160 -5.62 -9.75 -8.70
CA ASP A 160 -6.74 -8.85 -8.88
C ASP A 160 -6.32 -7.43 -8.53
N LEU A 161 -6.59 -6.51 -9.42
CA LEU A 161 -6.25 -5.09 -9.30
C LEU A 161 -7.52 -4.25 -9.33
N LYS A 162 -7.62 -3.28 -8.44
CA LYS A 162 -8.71 -2.31 -8.38
C LYS A 162 -8.18 -0.90 -8.62
N LEU A 163 -8.83 -0.16 -9.50
CA LEU A 163 -8.56 1.25 -9.70
C LEU A 163 -9.17 2.05 -8.55
N GLU A 164 -8.33 2.74 -7.81
CA GLU A 164 -8.71 3.75 -6.82
C GLU A 164 -7.99 5.06 -7.14
N ASP A 165 -8.74 6.14 -7.19
CA ASP A 165 -8.26 7.43 -7.70
C ASP A 165 -7.59 7.29 -9.08
N ASP A 166 -6.28 7.47 -9.18
CA ASP A 166 -5.51 7.39 -10.42
C ASP A 166 -4.47 6.27 -10.42
N ALA A 167 -4.64 5.24 -9.58
CA ALA A 167 -3.72 4.12 -9.48
C ALA A 167 -4.46 2.79 -9.29
N TYR A 168 -3.85 1.69 -9.75
CA TYR A 168 -4.34 0.35 -9.45
C TYR A 168 -3.62 -0.18 -8.23
N ARG A 169 -4.38 -0.77 -7.29
CA ARG A 169 -3.84 -1.53 -6.17
C ARG A 169 -4.21 -3.00 -6.26
N THR A 170 -3.40 -3.85 -5.66
CA THR A 170 -3.78 -5.25 -5.45
C THR A 170 -4.96 -5.35 -4.48
N MET A 171 -5.81 -6.36 -4.69
CA MET A 171 -6.97 -6.57 -3.84
C MET A 171 -7.20 -8.05 -3.55
N THR A 172 -7.75 -8.31 -2.35
CA THR A 172 -8.29 -9.61 -1.95
C THR A 172 -9.72 -9.77 -2.44
N PHE A 173 -10.27 -10.97 -2.27
CA PHE A 173 -11.67 -11.26 -2.62
C PHE A 173 -12.67 -10.34 -1.90
N ASP A 174 -12.38 -9.95 -0.65
CA ASP A 174 -13.22 -9.07 0.16
C ASP A 174 -12.90 -7.57 -0.04
N ASP A 175 -12.22 -7.23 -1.14
CA ASP A 175 -11.84 -5.84 -1.50
C ASP A 175 -10.83 -5.17 -0.56
N TYR A 176 -10.17 -5.92 0.32
CA TYR A 176 -9.02 -5.41 1.06
C TYR A 176 -7.77 -5.38 0.17
N PRO A 177 -6.82 -4.47 0.40
CA PRO A 177 -5.51 -4.57 -0.22
C PRO A 177 -4.81 -5.88 0.12
N VAL A 178 -4.02 -6.43 -0.81
CA VAL A 178 -3.08 -7.50 -0.49
C VAL A 178 -1.89 -6.86 0.21
N TYR A 179 -1.77 -7.06 1.52
CA TYR A 179 -0.73 -6.43 2.31
C TYR A 179 0.55 -7.26 2.36
N TYR A 180 1.68 -6.57 2.21
CA TYR A 180 3.01 -7.10 2.49
C TYR A 180 3.69 -6.31 3.62
N GLU A 181 4.62 -6.95 4.34
CA GLU A 181 5.30 -6.35 5.50
C GLU A 181 6.48 -5.48 5.06
N MET A 182 6.43 -4.19 5.43
CA MET A 182 7.52 -3.24 5.21
C MET A 182 8.61 -3.35 6.28
N GLY A 183 8.26 -3.85 7.46
CA GLY A 183 9.10 -3.97 8.63
C GLY A 183 8.49 -3.33 9.87
N GLU A 184 9.25 -3.30 10.97
CA GLU A 184 8.81 -2.71 12.24
C GLU A 184 9.42 -1.33 12.44
N LYS A 185 8.61 -0.39 12.95
CA LYS A 185 9.06 0.96 13.31
C LYS A 185 8.48 1.39 14.65
N THR A 186 9.31 2.07 15.45
CA THR A 186 8.90 2.70 16.70
C THR A 186 8.76 4.20 16.46
N LEU A 187 7.56 4.73 16.67
CA LEU A 187 7.19 6.11 16.38
C LEU A 187 6.67 6.79 17.64
N PRO A 188 7.16 7.99 18.02
CA PRO A 188 6.57 8.77 19.09
C PRO A 188 5.15 9.21 18.71
N LEU A 189 4.25 9.21 19.69
CA LEU A 189 2.96 9.86 19.58
C LEU A 189 3.15 11.38 19.63
N ALA A 190 2.46 12.12 18.76
CA ALA A 190 2.40 13.58 18.90
C ALA A 190 1.61 13.95 20.16
N ASP A 191 1.91 15.09 20.79
CA ASP A 191 1.21 15.56 22.01
C ASP A 191 -0.31 15.65 21.80
N GLY A 192 -0.74 16.11 20.63
CA GLY A 192 -2.13 16.23 20.23
C GLY A 192 -2.64 15.07 19.40
N VAL A 193 -2.04 13.87 19.49
CA VAL A 193 -2.48 12.68 18.74
C VAL A 193 -3.96 12.40 18.99
N VAL A 194 -4.66 11.99 17.93
CA VAL A 194 -6.08 11.62 17.99
C VAL A 194 -6.24 10.15 17.64
N LEU A 195 -6.95 9.41 18.45
CA LEU A 195 -7.47 8.10 18.10
C LEU A 195 -8.92 8.24 17.64
N LYS A 196 -9.23 7.71 16.46
CA LYS A 196 -10.59 7.55 15.92
C LYS A 196 -10.93 6.06 15.88
N ASP A 197 -11.83 5.65 16.74
CA ASP A 197 -12.18 4.24 16.92
C ASP A 197 -13.65 3.98 16.56
N SER A 198 -13.88 3.27 15.46
CA SER A 198 -15.19 2.77 15.01
C SER A 198 -15.27 1.24 15.03
N SER A 199 -14.36 0.57 15.75
CA SER A 199 -14.28 -0.89 15.78
C SER A 199 -15.48 -1.57 16.47
N ALA A 200 -16.20 -0.86 17.32
CA ALA A 200 -17.34 -1.42 18.03
C ALA A 200 -18.62 -1.49 17.17
N ASP A 201 -18.82 -0.52 16.29
CA ASP A 201 -19.99 -0.44 15.41
C ASP A 201 -19.63 0.30 14.11
N PRO A 202 -19.65 -0.39 12.95
CA PRO A 202 -19.30 0.21 11.67
C PRO A 202 -20.31 1.28 11.19
N GLN A 203 -21.48 1.36 11.78
CA GLN A 203 -22.52 2.35 11.43
C GLN A 203 -22.52 3.57 12.36
N ALA A 204 -21.83 3.48 13.49
CA ALA A 204 -21.70 4.61 14.42
C ALA A 204 -20.57 5.57 14.01
N GLU A 205 -20.66 6.81 14.50
CA GLU A 205 -19.52 7.71 14.42
C GLU A 205 -18.36 7.17 15.26
N ALA A 206 -17.13 7.39 14.77
CA ALA A 206 -15.94 6.97 15.51
C ALA A 206 -15.86 7.68 16.87
N VAL A 207 -15.51 6.93 17.89
CA VAL A 207 -15.21 7.49 19.22
C VAL A 207 -13.83 8.16 19.15
N GLU A 208 -13.75 9.44 19.48
CA GLU A 208 -12.50 10.18 19.46
C GLU A 208 -11.87 10.26 20.86
N THR A 209 -10.59 9.94 20.93
CA THR A 209 -9.74 10.12 22.12
C THR A 209 -8.54 10.98 21.73
N THR A 210 -8.26 12.04 22.46
CA THR A 210 -7.20 12.99 22.15
C THR A 210 -6.15 13.04 23.26
N GLY A 211 -4.87 13.15 22.83
CA GLY A 211 -3.72 13.27 23.71
C GLY A 211 -2.96 11.97 23.90
N ALA A 212 -1.63 12.06 23.98
CA ALA A 212 -0.75 10.90 23.96
C ALA A 212 -1.04 9.88 25.08
N ASP A 213 -1.24 10.35 26.31
CA ASP A 213 -1.51 9.47 27.47
C ASP A 213 -2.86 8.77 27.36
N ALA A 214 -3.90 9.48 26.89
CA ALA A 214 -5.24 8.92 26.74
C ALA A 214 -5.28 7.89 25.61
N VAL A 215 -4.65 8.20 24.47
CA VAL A 215 -4.53 7.28 23.33
C VAL A 215 -3.72 6.04 23.72
N ALA A 216 -2.60 6.24 24.43
CA ALA A 216 -1.79 5.13 24.94
C ALA A 216 -2.59 4.20 25.86
N ALA A 217 -3.42 4.77 26.76
CA ALA A 217 -4.25 3.99 27.65
C ALA A 217 -5.25 3.08 26.89
N VAL A 218 -5.89 3.63 25.84
CA VAL A 218 -6.81 2.85 25.00
C VAL A 218 -6.08 1.72 24.25
N ILE A 219 -4.93 2.04 23.63
CA ILE A 219 -4.16 1.04 22.88
C ILE A 219 -3.69 -0.08 23.82
N ASN A 220 -3.16 0.28 24.99
CA ASN A 220 -2.61 -0.70 25.95
C ASN A 220 -3.68 -1.52 26.67
N ALA A 221 -4.94 -1.05 26.71
CA ALA A 221 -6.04 -1.81 27.29
C ALA A 221 -6.46 -3.01 26.42
N ASP A 222 -6.15 -3.00 25.12
CA ASP A 222 -6.59 -4.01 24.16
C ASP A 222 -5.48 -4.27 23.11
N PRO A 223 -4.27 -4.71 23.52
CA PRO A 223 -3.10 -4.74 22.69
C PRO A 223 -3.17 -5.69 21.50
N ASP A 224 -4.00 -6.75 21.60
CA ASP A 224 -4.08 -7.81 20.59
C ASP A 224 -5.03 -7.48 19.42
N ASN A 225 -5.80 -6.40 19.52
CA ASN A 225 -6.83 -6.06 18.55
C ASN A 225 -6.45 -4.90 17.59
N TRP A 226 -5.15 -4.65 17.43
CA TRP A 226 -4.62 -3.64 16.51
C TRP A 226 -3.88 -4.33 15.36
N THR A 227 -4.63 -4.64 14.31
CA THR A 227 -4.15 -5.48 13.19
C THR A 227 -4.02 -4.67 11.91
N THR A 228 -3.31 -5.22 10.93
CA THR A 228 -3.16 -4.65 9.58
C THR A 228 -4.48 -4.27 8.91
N TYR A 229 -5.53 -5.06 9.13
CA TYR A 229 -6.83 -4.84 8.47
C TYR A 229 -7.70 -3.80 9.15
N ASN A 230 -7.47 -3.52 10.43
CA ASN A 230 -8.31 -2.58 11.18
C ASN A 230 -7.60 -1.30 11.60
N THR A 231 -6.27 -1.22 11.48
CA THR A 231 -5.49 -0.12 12.04
C THR A 231 -4.75 0.66 10.97
N THR A 232 -4.96 1.97 10.95
CA THR A 232 -4.21 2.92 10.12
C THR A 232 -3.51 3.93 11.01
N LEU A 233 -2.23 4.17 10.77
CA LEU A 233 -1.48 5.26 11.39
C LEU A 233 -1.35 6.40 10.38
N VAL A 234 -1.55 7.63 10.85
CA VAL A 234 -1.25 8.86 10.12
C VAL A 234 0.04 9.43 10.69
N VAL A 235 1.07 9.47 9.87
CA VAL A 235 2.43 9.80 10.29
C VAL A 235 2.94 11.00 9.51
N GLN A 236 3.67 11.88 10.19
CA GLN A 236 4.41 12.99 9.58
C GLN A 236 5.66 13.28 10.42
N GLY A 237 6.80 13.45 9.77
CA GLY A 237 8.06 13.76 10.47
C GLY A 237 8.42 12.72 11.53
N GLY A 238 8.16 11.44 11.26
CA GLY A 238 8.43 10.34 12.17
C GLY A 238 7.55 10.30 13.42
N LYS A 239 6.41 11.05 13.46
CA LYS A 239 5.47 11.09 14.59
C LYS A 239 4.09 10.64 14.18
N VAL A 240 3.41 9.88 15.03
CA VAL A 240 2.01 9.50 14.86
C VAL A 240 1.12 10.68 15.24
N LEU A 241 0.38 11.21 14.26
CA LEU A 241 -0.57 12.31 14.45
C LEU A 241 -1.98 11.79 14.74
N GLU A 242 -2.35 10.65 14.14
CA GLU A 242 -3.66 10.04 14.29
C GLU A 242 -3.53 8.52 14.22
N VAL A 243 -4.33 7.82 15.03
CA VAL A 243 -4.54 6.38 14.94
C VAL A 243 -6.00 6.16 14.57
N ARG A 244 -6.26 5.35 13.56
CA ARG A 244 -7.62 4.93 13.18
C ARG A 244 -7.78 3.46 13.44
N ARG A 245 -8.89 3.08 14.07
CA ARG A 245 -9.30 1.69 14.17
C ARG A 245 -10.71 1.55 13.62
N ILE A 246 -10.88 0.64 12.68
CA ILE A 246 -12.18 0.34 12.07
C ILE A 246 -12.67 -1.03 12.50
N TRP A 247 -13.97 -1.25 12.34
CA TRP A 247 -14.56 -2.57 12.46
C TRP A 247 -14.14 -3.44 11.27
N VAL A 248 -13.81 -4.70 11.55
CA VAL A 248 -13.61 -5.77 10.55
C VAL A 248 -14.43 -6.97 10.98
N PRO A 249 -15.01 -7.72 10.02
CA PRO A 249 -15.88 -8.86 10.29
C PRO A 249 -15.15 -10.02 10.96
#